data_e0464bdaefbedd286d8b0fc2fffe5355
#
_entry.id   e0464bdaefbedd286d8b0fc2fffe5355
#
_cell.length_a   1.000
_cell.length_b   1.000
_cell.length_c   1.000
_cell.angle_alpha   90.00
_cell.angle_beta   90.00
_cell.angle_gamma   90.00
#
_symmetry.space_group_name_H-M   'P 1'
#
loop_
_entity.id
_entity.type
_entity.pdbx_description
1 polymer ?
#
loop_
_entity_poly.entity_id
_entity_poly.type
_entity_poly.pdbx_seq_one_letter_code
_entity_poly.pdbx_strand_id
1 'polypeptide(L)'
;MSVQLRIVLDQLAHVADADQAEAALALAAGLIDTAPRGCVVSAIVPAGSELDLPGVNGVRPMPLPRRELLASWQLGIAPGVGGGLIHAPSLAAPLIRHDRMNDNDQTTVTMWDLRAWETPELLPRASVVWHKGMLRRAVKHADAVVVPSHAIAERL
;
A
#
# COMPACT_ATOMS: atom_id res chain seq x y z
N MET A 1 4.50 -22.25 12.65
CA MET A 1 3.61 -21.10 12.37
C MET A 1 4.32 -20.19 11.39
N SER A 2 3.72 -19.87 10.27
CA SER A 2 4.31 -18.96 9.29
C SER A 2 3.81 -17.53 9.54
N VAL A 3 4.71 -16.57 9.48
CA VAL A 3 4.36 -15.15 9.47
C VAL A 3 3.90 -14.80 8.05
N GLN A 4 2.78 -14.10 7.92
CA GLN A 4 2.27 -13.66 6.63
C GLN A 4 2.46 -12.16 6.47
N LEU A 5 3.25 -11.75 5.46
CA LEU A 5 3.30 -10.40 4.97
C LEU A 5 2.32 -10.25 3.81
N ARG A 6 1.43 -9.26 3.88
CA ARG A 6 0.46 -8.97 2.83
C ARG A 6 0.83 -7.67 2.13
N ILE A 7 1.09 -7.75 0.83
CA ILE A 7 1.40 -6.57 0.03
C ILE A 7 0.14 -6.07 -0.70
N VAL A 8 -0.08 -4.76 -0.67
CA VAL A 8 -1.19 -4.13 -1.40
C VAL A 8 -0.76 -3.85 -2.83
N LEU A 9 -1.47 -4.39 -3.81
CA LEU A 9 -1.26 -4.15 -5.23
C LEU A 9 -2.54 -3.57 -5.82
N ASP A 10 -2.69 -2.25 -5.76
CA ASP A 10 -3.92 -1.56 -6.13
C ASP A 10 -4.02 -1.21 -7.62
N GLN A 11 -2.92 -1.23 -8.36
CA GLN A 11 -2.84 -0.80 -9.75
C GLN A 11 -2.67 -1.97 -10.75
N LEU A 12 -3.49 -3.00 -10.64
CA LEU A 12 -3.45 -4.16 -11.54
C LEU A 12 -4.43 -4.01 -12.71
N ALA A 13 -5.72 -3.89 -12.45
CA ALA A 13 -6.75 -3.72 -13.47
C ALA A 13 -6.82 -2.29 -14.02
N HIS A 14 -6.53 -1.30 -13.18
CA HIS A 14 -6.54 0.12 -13.53
C HIS A 14 -5.25 0.78 -13.08
N VAL A 15 -4.35 1.00 -14.02
CA VAL A 15 -3.06 1.65 -13.79
C VAL A 15 -3.25 3.17 -13.84
N ALA A 16 -3.00 3.84 -12.73
CA ALA A 16 -3.04 5.30 -12.63
C ALA A 16 -1.65 5.93 -12.81
N ASP A 17 -0.60 5.21 -12.41
CA ASP A 17 0.80 5.60 -12.56
C ASP A 17 1.60 4.34 -12.91
N ALA A 18 2.07 4.26 -14.15
CA ALA A 18 2.73 3.06 -14.68
C ALA A 18 4.05 2.76 -13.94
N ASP A 19 4.83 3.78 -13.61
CA ASP A 19 6.10 3.62 -12.92
C ASP A 19 5.90 3.09 -11.50
N GLN A 20 4.90 3.62 -10.79
CA GLN A 20 4.55 3.12 -9.47
C GLN A 20 3.96 1.71 -9.50
N ALA A 21 3.17 1.37 -10.50
CA ALA A 21 2.62 0.03 -10.67
C ALA A 21 3.74 -0.99 -10.92
N GLU A 22 4.69 -0.67 -11.79
CA GLU A 22 5.86 -1.51 -12.06
C GLU A 22 6.74 -1.66 -10.81
N ALA A 23 7.04 -0.56 -10.11
CA ALA A 23 7.82 -0.58 -8.89
C ALA A 23 7.14 -1.42 -7.78
N ALA A 24 5.82 -1.37 -7.67
CA ALA A 24 5.06 -2.18 -6.72
C ALA A 24 5.17 -3.68 -7.00
N LEU A 25 5.08 -4.08 -8.27
CA LEU A 25 5.25 -5.47 -8.68
C LEU A 25 6.69 -5.95 -8.48
N ALA A 26 7.68 -5.14 -8.82
CA ALA A 26 9.08 -5.44 -8.59
C ALA A 26 9.40 -5.60 -7.10
N LEU A 27 8.84 -4.72 -6.25
CA LEU A 27 8.97 -4.84 -4.80
C LEU A 27 8.32 -6.12 -4.28
N ALA A 28 7.13 -6.47 -4.77
CA ALA A 28 6.44 -7.70 -4.38
C ALA A 28 7.27 -8.94 -4.73
N ALA A 29 7.82 -9.00 -5.94
CA ALA A 29 8.71 -10.08 -6.37
C ALA A 29 9.96 -10.16 -5.47
N GLY A 30 10.62 -9.03 -5.20
CA GLY A 30 11.78 -8.97 -4.32
C GLY A 30 11.48 -9.43 -2.88
N LEU A 31 10.31 -9.09 -2.35
CA LEU A 31 9.87 -9.54 -1.03
C LEU A 31 9.62 -11.06 -1.00
N ILE A 32 9.08 -11.63 -2.08
CA ILE A 32 8.89 -13.08 -2.22
C ILE A 32 10.26 -13.79 -2.25
N ASP A 33 11.18 -13.30 -3.08
CA ASP A 33 12.49 -13.91 -3.27
C ASP A 33 13.38 -13.84 -2.03
N THR A 34 13.21 -12.80 -1.22
CA THR A 34 14.03 -12.55 -0.03
C THR A 34 13.32 -12.88 1.29
N ALA A 35 12.12 -13.43 1.24
CA ALA A 35 11.35 -13.75 2.44
C ALA A 35 12.15 -14.69 3.37
N PRO A 36 12.27 -14.36 4.67
CA PRO A 36 12.93 -15.22 5.63
C PRO A 36 12.21 -16.57 5.76
N ARG A 37 12.92 -17.58 6.24
CA ARG A 37 12.30 -18.88 6.55
C ARG A 37 11.12 -18.68 7.53
N GLY A 38 9.96 -19.25 7.19
CA GLY A 38 8.75 -19.11 7.98
C GLY A 38 7.95 -17.83 7.71
N CYS A 39 8.38 -17.00 6.74
CA CYS A 39 7.60 -15.90 6.23
C CYS A 39 7.07 -16.24 4.82
N VAL A 40 5.80 -15.91 4.57
CA VAL A 40 5.16 -16.02 3.26
C VAL A 40 4.59 -14.67 2.85
N VAL A 41 4.64 -14.38 1.55
CA VAL A 41 4.10 -13.14 0.98
C VAL A 41 2.80 -13.44 0.25
N SER A 42 1.75 -12.72 0.59
CA SER A 42 0.45 -12.75 -0.10
C SER A 42 0.07 -11.36 -0.60
N ALA A 43 -0.89 -11.27 -1.49
CA ALA A 43 -1.32 -10.01 -2.06
C ALA A 43 -2.75 -9.64 -1.64
N ILE A 44 -2.98 -8.33 -1.43
CA ILE A 44 -4.30 -7.70 -1.31
C ILE A 44 -4.54 -6.92 -2.61
N VAL A 45 -5.61 -7.19 -3.30
CA VAL A 45 -5.93 -6.58 -4.59
C VAL A 45 -7.35 -6.04 -4.62
N PRO A 46 -7.66 -5.00 -5.41
CA PRO A 46 -9.04 -4.56 -5.63
C PRO A 46 -9.90 -5.66 -6.28
N ALA A 47 -11.21 -5.56 -6.10
CA ALA A 47 -12.14 -6.45 -6.81
C ALA A 47 -11.95 -6.36 -8.33
N GLY A 48 -12.03 -7.52 -9.01
CA GLY A 48 -11.86 -7.62 -10.47
C GLY A 48 -10.41 -7.53 -10.95
N SER A 49 -9.44 -7.54 -10.02
CA SER A 49 -8.02 -7.60 -10.39
C SER A 49 -7.55 -9.05 -10.50
N GLU A 50 -6.72 -9.30 -11.50
CA GLU A 50 -6.00 -10.57 -11.67
C GLU A 50 -4.51 -10.32 -11.40
N LEU A 51 -3.86 -11.24 -10.72
CA LEU A 51 -2.43 -11.17 -10.41
C LEU A 51 -1.76 -12.49 -10.81
N ASP A 52 -0.82 -12.38 -11.73
CA ASP A 52 0.13 -13.44 -12.04
C ASP A 52 1.51 -13.03 -11.52
N LEU A 53 1.82 -13.48 -10.31
CA LEU A 53 3.10 -13.23 -9.66
C LEU A 53 3.66 -14.53 -9.09
N PRO A 54 4.74 -15.08 -9.68
CA PRO A 54 5.34 -16.31 -9.21
C PRO A 54 5.73 -16.25 -7.74
N GLY A 55 5.42 -17.32 -7.00
CA GLY A 55 5.77 -17.44 -5.58
C GLY A 55 4.86 -16.72 -4.59
N VAL A 56 3.84 -15.98 -5.06
CA VAL A 56 2.85 -15.39 -4.16
C VAL A 56 2.03 -16.49 -3.45
N ASN A 57 1.91 -16.39 -2.13
CA ASN A 57 1.21 -17.38 -1.30
C ASN A 57 -0.28 -17.03 -1.15
N GLY A 58 -0.93 -16.70 -2.24
CA GLY A 58 -2.34 -16.38 -2.30
C GLY A 58 -2.63 -14.91 -2.58
N VAL A 59 -3.79 -14.69 -3.15
CA VAL A 59 -4.31 -13.37 -3.53
C VAL A 59 -5.65 -13.18 -2.86
N ARG A 60 -5.82 -12.07 -2.14
CA ARG A 60 -7.06 -11.71 -1.48
C ARG A 60 -7.71 -10.52 -2.18
N PRO A 61 -8.76 -10.74 -2.96
CA PRO A 61 -9.53 -9.66 -3.54
C PRO A 61 -10.34 -8.93 -2.46
N MET A 62 -10.33 -7.62 -2.52
CA MET A 62 -11.19 -6.77 -1.70
C MET A 62 -12.61 -6.71 -2.27
N PRO A 63 -13.60 -6.30 -1.46
CA PRO A 63 -14.99 -6.28 -1.93
C PRO A 63 -15.29 -5.15 -2.94
N LEU A 64 -14.41 -4.17 -3.08
CA LEU A 64 -14.60 -2.99 -3.92
C LEU A 64 -13.56 -2.89 -5.04
N PRO A 65 -13.94 -2.40 -6.22
CA PRO A 65 -12.99 -2.01 -7.25
C PRO A 65 -12.06 -0.89 -6.77
N ARG A 66 -10.95 -0.68 -7.49
CA ARG A 66 -9.88 0.24 -7.04
C ARG A 66 -10.37 1.63 -6.62
N ARG A 67 -11.18 2.28 -7.44
CA ARG A 67 -11.63 3.66 -7.17
C ARG A 67 -12.42 3.77 -5.86
N GLU A 68 -13.39 2.90 -5.69
CA GLU A 68 -14.26 2.85 -4.52
C GLU A 68 -13.48 2.37 -3.28
N LEU A 69 -12.53 1.45 -3.47
CA LEU A 69 -11.65 0.98 -2.41
C LEU A 69 -10.78 2.11 -1.86
N LEU A 70 -10.14 2.89 -2.74
CA LEU A 70 -9.32 4.04 -2.33
C LEU A 70 -10.16 5.12 -1.63
N ALA A 71 -11.37 5.38 -2.10
CA ALA A 71 -12.30 6.30 -1.44
C ALA A 71 -12.70 5.81 -0.05
N SER A 72 -12.98 4.51 0.09
CA SER A 72 -13.29 3.87 1.38
C SER A 72 -12.12 4.00 2.35
N TRP A 73 -10.90 3.68 1.92
CA TRP A 73 -9.70 3.79 2.75
C TRP A 73 -9.37 5.24 3.14
N GLN A 74 -9.62 6.20 2.26
CA GLN A 74 -9.49 7.63 2.57
C GLN A 74 -10.43 8.05 3.71
N LEU A 75 -11.60 7.46 3.80
CA LEU A 75 -12.55 7.67 4.89
C LEU A 75 -12.23 6.84 6.15
N GLY A 76 -11.20 6.00 6.10
CA GLY A 76 -10.83 5.12 7.21
C GLY A 76 -11.70 3.88 7.35
N ILE A 77 -12.33 3.46 6.27
CA ILE A 77 -13.18 2.28 6.21
C ILE A 77 -12.46 1.23 5.38
N ALA A 78 -12.08 0.11 5.99
CA ALA A 78 -11.31 -0.96 5.34
C ALA A 78 -11.99 -2.34 5.55
N PRO A 79 -13.18 -2.56 4.98
CA PRO A 79 -13.90 -3.82 5.16
C PRO A 79 -13.15 -4.98 4.52
N GLY A 80 -13.09 -6.10 5.21
CA GLY A 80 -12.51 -7.34 4.71
C GLY A 80 -10.98 -7.41 4.72
N VAL A 81 -10.27 -6.35 5.10
CA VAL A 81 -8.80 -6.38 5.16
C VAL A 81 -8.30 -7.27 6.30
N GLY A 82 -8.86 -7.14 7.49
CA GLY A 82 -8.39 -7.85 8.69
C GLY A 82 -7.06 -7.30 9.21
N GLY A 83 -6.60 -7.83 10.35
CA GLY A 83 -5.30 -7.52 10.94
C GLY A 83 -4.14 -8.26 10.27
N GLY A 84 -2.94 -8.07 10.78
CA GLY A 84 -1.69 -8.71 10.35
C GLY A 84 -0.68 -7.72 9.78
N LEU A 85 0.41 -8.25 9.24
CA LEU A 85 1.46 -7.42 8.64
C LEU A 85 1.07 -7.03 7.23
N ILE A 86 0.96 -5.73 6.97
CA ILE A 86 0.59 -5.16 5.67
C ILE A 86 1.67 -4.18 5.22
N HIS A 87 2.11 -4.32 3.98
CA HIS A 87 2.90 -3.31 3.29
C HIS A 87 2.17 -2.81 2.05
N ALA A 88 1.98 -1.50 1.95
CA ALA A 88 1.49 -0.87 0.74
C ALA A 88 2.63 -0.14 0.02
N PRO A 89 2.95 -0.51 -1.23
CA PRO A 89 3.95 0.17 -2.05
C PRO A 89 3.52 1.56 -2.53
N SER A 90 2.54 2.15 -1.88
CA SER A 90 2.03 3.50 -2.12
C SER A 90 1.26 3.98 -0.89
N LEU A 91 0.66 5.16 -0.96
CA LEU A 91 -0.29 5.63 0.05
C LEU A 91 -1.67 4.95 -0.05
N ALA A 92 -1.91 4.12 -1.07
CA ALA A 92 -3.11 3.30 -1.19
C ALA A 92 -3.07 2.14 -0.19
N ALA A 93 -3.42 2.41 1.05
CA ALA A 93 -3.31 1.48 2.17
C ALA A 93 -4.54 1.56 3.09
N PRO A 94 -4.90 0.47 3.75
CA PRO A 94 -5.96 0.43 4.74
C PRO A 94 -5.51 1.08 6.06
N LEU A 95 -5.31 2.39 6.05
CA LEU A 95 -4.83 3.18 7.18
C LEU A 95 -5.96 3.45 8.18
N ILE A 96 -6.24 2.43 8.98
CA ILE A 96 -7.26 2.46 10.04
C ILE A 96 -6.60 2.37 11.41
N ARG A 97 -7.36 2.70 12.45
CA ARG A 97 -6.91 2.50 13.82
C ARG A 97 -6.74 1.00 14.09
N HIS A 98 -5.59 0.60 14.59
CA HIS A 98 -5.27 -0.76 15.00
C HIS A 98 -4.47 -0.77 16.30
N ASP A 99 -4.30 -1.94 16.89
CA ASP A 99 -3.52 -2.12 18.09
C ASP A 99 -2.02 -2.16 17.76
N ARG A 100 -1.33 -1.03 18.04
CA ARG A 100 0.11 -0.91 17.82
C ARG A 100 0.96 -1.68 18.85
N MET A 101 0.35 -2.19 19.89
CA MET A 101 1.03 -3.03 20.89
C MET A 101 1.12 -4.49 20.43
N ASN A 102 0.35 -4.87 19.43
CA ASN A 102 0.40 -6.20 18.84
C ASN A 102 1.40 -6.23 17.68
N ASP A 103 2.56 -6.84 17.89
CA ASP A 103 3.64 -6.95 16.90
C ASP A 103 3.24 -7.66 15.59
N ASN A 104 2.10 -8.34 15.58
CA ASN A 104 1.55 -9.02 14.41
C ASN A 104 0.47 -8.22 13.66
N ASP A 105 0.25 -6.97 14.04
CA ASP A 105 -0.74 -6.09 13.42
C ASP A 105 -0.12 -4.73 13.08
N GLN A 106 0.62 -4.68 11.98
CA GLN A 106 1.36 -3.50 11.55
C GLN A 106 1.06 -3.17 10.10
N THR A 107 0.94 -1.89 9.80
CA THR A 107 0.75 -1.37 8.44
C THR A 107 1.84 -0.37 8.10
N THR A 108 2.59 -0.65 7.05
CA THR A 108 3.63 0.24 6.52
C THR A 108 3.27 0.68 5.10
N VAL A 109 3.70 1.88 4.72
CA VAL A 109 3.47 2.44 3.39
C VAL A 109 4.77 2.93 2.78
N THR A 110 4.86 2.89 1.45
CA THR A 110 5.95 3.55 0.71
C THR A 110 5.43 4.81 0.04
N MET A 111 6.18 5.89 0.19
CA MET A 111 5.93 7.15 -0.49
C MET A 111 7.11 7.45 -1.42
N TRP A 112 6.86 7.38 -2.73
CA TRP A 112 7.91 7.44 -3.76
C TRP A 112 8.40 8.86 -4.05
N ASP A 113 7.51 9.84 -3.96
CA ASP A 113 7.80 11.23 -4.31
C ASP A 113 6.93 12.22 -3.53
N LEU A 114 7.25 13.49 -3.68
CA LEU A 114 6.55 14.63 -3.06
C LEU A 114 5.78 15.47 -4.10
N ARG A 115 5.49 14.96 -5.29
CA ARG A 115 4.85 15.72 -6.39
C ARG A 115 3.56 16.43 -5.95
N ALA A 116 2.75 15.81 -5.13
CA ALA A 116 1.51 16.42 -4.64
C ALA A 116 1.73 17.67 -3.76
N TRP A 117 2.94 17.89 -3.27
CA TRP A 117 3.33 19.06 -2.46
C TRP A 117 4.21 20.03 -3.23
N GLU A 118 5.10 19.55 -4.06
CA GLU A 118 6.15 20.33 -4.72
C GLU A 118 5.72 20.85 -6.09
N THR A 119 4.97 20.05 -6.84
CA THR A 119 4.50 20.37 -8.19
C THR A 119 3.03 19.99 -8.36
N PRO A 120 2.13 20.47 -7.46
CA PRO A 120 0.73 20.07 -7.48
C PRO A 120 0.01 20.47 -8.77
N GLU A 121 0.51 21.48 -9.47
CA GLU A 121 -0.03 21.93 -10.76
C GLU A 121 0.15 20.90 -11.90
N LEU A 122 1.09 19.96 -11.75
CA LEU A 122 1.32 18.87 -12.71
C LEU A 122 0.41 17.65 -12.47
N LEU A 123 -0.42 17.67 -11.44
CA LEU A 123 -1.30 16.57 -11.06
C LEU A 123 -2.77 16.99 -11.12
N PRO A 124 -3.68 16.06 -11.40
CA PRO A 124 -5.11 16.31 -11.23
C PRO A 124 -5.41 16.75 -9.79
N ARG A 125 -6.25 17.76 -9.64
CA ARG A 125 -6.61 18.32 -8.31
C ARG A 125 -7.10 17.24 -7.33
N ALA A 126 -7.90 16.31 -7.81
CA ALA A 126 -8.39 15.19 -6.99
C ALA A 126 -7.26 14.29 -6.48
N SER A 127 -6.22 14.07 -7.31
CA SER A 127 -5.03 13.31 -6.92
C SER A 127 -4.25 14.03 -5.81
N VAL A 128 -4.06 15.35 -5.94
CA VAL A 128 -3.38 16.16 -4.92
C VAL A 128 -4.11 16.08 -3.58
N VAL A 129 -5.42 16.25 -3.59
CA VAL A 129 -6.27 16.18 -2.38
C VAL A 129 -6.17 14.79 -1.75
N TRP A 130 -6.24 13.75 -2.58
CA TRP A 130 -6.16 12.36 -2.11
C TRP A 130 -4.80 12.07 -1.46
N HIS A 131 -3.69 12.38 -2.12
CA HIS A 131 -2.35 12.16 -1.57
C HIS A 131 -2.12 12.88 -0.25
N LYS A 132 -2.53 14.16 -0.16
CA LYS A 132 -2.44 14.94 1.09
C LYS A 132 -3.29 14.35 2.19
N GLY A 133 -4.49 13.89 1.87
CA GLY A 133 -5.38 13.21 2.81
C GLY A 133 -4.80 11.89 3.32
N MET A 134 -4.28 11.07 2.40
CA MET A 134 -3.71 9.77 2.76
C MET A 134 -2.41 9.89 3.55
N LEU A 135 -1.55 10.88 3.27
CA LEU A 135 -0.37 11.11 4.10
C LEU A 135 -0.74 11.49 5.54
N ARG A 136 -1.74 12.35 5.74
CA ARG A 136 -2.24 12.66 7.09
C ARG A 136 -2.74 11.41 7.82
N ARG A 137 -3.36 10.50 7.10
CA ARG A 137 -3.76 9.20 7.66
C ARG A 137 -2.57 8.31 7.95
N ALA A 138 -1.57 8.28 7.07
CA ALA A 138 -0.34 7.50 7.28
C ALA A 138 0.40 7.97 8.53
N VAL A 139 0.59 9.26 8.71
CA VAL A 139 1.19 9.84 9.94
C VAL A 139 0.44 9.41 11.20
N LYS A 140 -0.88 9.26 11.12
CA LYS A 140 -1.71 8.91 12.28
C LYS A 140 -1.82 7.41 12.51
N HIS A 141 -1.83 6.60 11.47
CA HIS A 141 -2.22 5.19 11.53
C HIS A 141 -1.20 4.20 10.96
N ALA A 142 -0.21 4.62 10.17
CA ALA A 142 0.86 3.73 9.75
C ALA A 142 1.88 3.54 10.88
N ASP A 143 2.51 2.38 10.92
CA ASP A 143 3.62 2.07 11.83
C ASP A 143 4.94 2.58 11.28
N ALA A 144 5.06 2.65 9.94
CA ALA A 144 6.19 3.28 9.27
C ALA A 144 5.80 3.83 7.90
N VAL A 145 6.48 4.91 7.50
CA VAL A 145 6.48 5.45 6.14
C VAL A 145 7.87 5.24 5.56
N VAL A 146 7.95 4.45 4.50
CA VAL A 146 9.19 4.16 3.78
C VAL A 146 9.33 5.16 2.63
N VAL A 147 10.52 5.70 2.44
CA VAL A 147 10.85 6.62 1.35
C VAL A 147 12.13 6.18 0.64
N PRO A 148 12.29 6.46 -0.67
CA PRO A 148 13.40 5.93 -1.47
C PRO A 148 14.73 6.63 -1.21
N SER A 149 14.76 7.77 -0.52
CA SER A 149 15.99 8.50 -0.26
C SER A 149 15.93 9.35 1.01
N HIS A 150 17.11 9.65 1.58
CA HIS A 150 17.23 10.60 2.69
C HIS A 150 16.73 12.00 2.33
N ALA A 151 16.95 12.44 1.09
CA ALA A 151 16.48 13.74 0.62
C ALA A 151 14.94 13.87 0.68
N ILE A 152 14.20 12.80 0.41
CA ILE A 152 12.74 12.79 0.59
C ILE A 152 12.39 12.73 2.08
N ALA A 153 13.10 11.92 2.87
CA ALA A 153 12.87 11.83 4.31
C ALA A 153 13.04 13.16 5.04
N GLU A 154 14.04 13.95 4.65
CA GLU A 154 14.31 15.28 5.25
C GLU A 154 13.24 16.33 4.90
N ARG A 155 12.45 16.10 3.85
CA ARG A 155 11.44 17.03 3.34
C ARG A 155 10.02 16.62 3.71
N LEU A 156 9.84 15.45 4.32
CA LEU A 156 8.58 14.90 4.75
C LEU A 156 8.21 15.42 6.16
#